data_a9545cf9cd988e339c8f43811ba693fa
#
_entry.id   a9545cf9cd988e339c8f43811ba693fa
#
_cell.length_a   1.000
_cell.length_b   1.000
_cell.length_c   1.000
_cell.angle_alpha   90.00
_cell.angle_beta   90.00
_cell.angle_gamma   90.00
#
_symmetry.space_group_name_H-M   'P 1'
#
loop_
_entity.id
_entity.type
_entity.pdbx_description
1 polymer ?
#
loop_
_entity_poly.entity_id
_entity_poly.type
_entity_poly.pdbx_seq_one_letter_code
_entity_poly.pdbx_strand_id
1 'polypeptide(L)'
;MNNDEDEEQNLNSIKVILVGDSGTGKTNLIGVATGQQFNSKSLTTTTCSYMRIIMKINNEEYKVNLWDTIGQEKYRSLTKIFFKDSKIVLYVYDITNRKSFEALENWRKIIADVLGDVPTIGVVGNKCDLYLQEQVKENEGKKYADDIGAKFIYTSAKLDAINFKKFLEDIVKDYVNKFGVTKNSDIKINKKKINDKKKDRKCC
;
A
#
# COMPACT_ATOMS: atom_id res chain seq x y z
N MET A 1 -23.14 5.69 24.39
CA MET A 1 -21.72 5.89 24.00
C MET A 1 -21.09 4.59 23.45
N ASN A 2 -21.85 3.67 22.84
CA ASN A 2 -21.31 2.34 22.40
C ASN A 2 -21.56 2.05 20.90
N ASN A 3 -22.09 3.02 20.11
CA ASN A 3 -22.40 2.74 18.70
C ASN A 3 -21.23 3.02 17.74
N ASP A 4 -20.30 3.91 18.11
CA ASP A 4 -19.21 4.32 17.21
C ASP A 4 -18.08 3.26 17.13
N GLU A 5 -17.85 2.49 18.21
CA GLU A 5 -16.84 1.42 18.21
C GLU A 5 -17.32 0.17 17.45
N ASP A 6 -18.61 -0.12 17.44
CA ASP A 6 -19.18 -1.27 16.73
C ASP A 6 -19.30 -1.01 15.22
N GLU A 7 -19.55 0.24 14.79
CA GLU A 7 -19.49 0.62 13.37
C GLU A 7 -18.06 0.56 12.81
N GLU A 8 -17.07 0.88 13.63
CA GLU A 8 -15.66 0.79 13.23
C GLU A 8 -15.17 -0.63 12.92
N GLN A 9 -15.77 -1.66 13.51
CA GLN A 9 -15.39 -3.06 13.30
C GLN A 9 -15.87 -3.64 11.96
N ASN A 10 -16.83 -3.01 11.30
CA ASN A 10 -17.48 -3.55 10.09
C ASN A 10 -16.92 -3.01 8.76
N LEU A 11 -15.98 -2.06 8.78
CA LEU A 11 -15.38 -1.51 7.57
C LEU A 11 -14.33 -2.46 6.97
N ASN A 12 -14.45 -2.68 5.67
CA ASN A 12 -13.48 -3.46 4.90
C ASN A 12 -12.09 -2.83 4.97
N SER A 13 -11.09 -3.58 5.40
CA SER A 13 -9.73 -3.08 5.59
C SER A 13 -8.81 -3.49 4.44
N ILE A 14 -8.13 -2.51 3.83
CA ILE A 14 -7.18 -2.71 2.75
C ILE A 14 -5.81 -2.23 3.20
N LYS A 15 -4.84 -3.13 3.21
CA LYS A 15 -3.46 -2.82 3.53
C LYS A 15 -2.69 -2.44 2.28
N VAL A 16 -2.14 -1.23 2.27
CA VAL A 16 -1.28 -0.67 1.22
C VAL A 16 0.10 -0.44 1.81
N ILE A 17 1.14 -1.00 1.20
CA ILE A 17 2.52 -0.75 1.61
C ILE A 17 3.25 0.09 0.57
N LEU A 18 4.07 1.04 1.03
CA LEU A 18 5.00 1.77 0.20
C LEU A 18 6.41 1.21 0.40
N VAL A 19 7.04 0.76 -0.66
CA VAL A 19 8.39 0.18 -0.63
C VAL A 19 9.32 0.92 -1.59
N GLY A 20 10.59 0.97 -1.27
CA GLY A 20 11.63 1.69 -2.03
C GLY A 20 12.73 2.18 -1.10
N ASP A 21 13.82 2.63 -1.65
CA ASP A 21 15.00 3.05 -0.90
C ASP A 21 14.74 4.21 0.07
N SER A 22 15.65 4.40 1.01
CA SER A 22 15.61 5.54 1.92
C SER A 22 15.67 6.85 1.14
N GLY A 23 14.91 7.86 1.60
CA GLY A 23 14.91 9.18 0.97
C GLY A 23 14.05 9.33 -0.30
N THR A 24 13.37 8.26 -0.79
CA THR A 24 12.46 8.37 -1.95
C THR A 24 11.17 9.13 -1.65
N GLY A 25 10.87 9.43 -0.37
CA GLY A 25 9.75 10.26 0.03
C GLY A 25 8.47 9.52 0.40
N LYS A 26 8.53 8.22 0.70
CA LYS A 26 7.38 7.39 1.12
C LYS A 26 6.59 8.01 2.27
N THR A 27 7.28 8.43 3.33
CA THR A 27 6.68 9.10 4.50
C THR A 27 5.92 10.36 4.11
N ASN A 28 6.50 11.20 3.26
CA ASN A 28 5.83 12.42 2.81
C ASN A 28 4.63 12.11 1.90
N LEU A 29 4.72 11.12 1.02
CA LEU A 29 3.58 10.68 0.20
C LEU A 29 2.41 10.23 1.07
N ILE A 30 2.66 9.42 2.10
CA ILE A 30 1.64 9.00 3.05
C ILE A 30 1.08 10.22 3.82
N GLY A 31 1.96 11.10 4.31
CA GLY A 31 1.56 12.30 5.03
C GLY A 31 0.59 13.16 4.21
N VAL A 32 0.97 13.49 2.96
CA VAL A 32 0.11 14.34 2.11
C VAL A 32 -1.18 13.63 1.68
N ALA A 33 -1.16 12.32 1.47
CA ALA A 33 -2.37 11.54 1.19
C ALA A 33 -3.36 11.57 2.36
N THR A 34 -2.86 11.66 3.59
CA THR A 34 -3.65 11.71 4.83
C THR A 34 -3.97 13.13 5.30
N GLY A 35 -3.64 14.16 4.49
CA GLY A 35 -3.95 15.56 4.76
C GLY A 35 -2.90 16.31 5.59
N GLN A 36 -1.74 15.71 5.83
CA GLN A 36 -0.62 16.41 6.45
C GLN A 36 0.09 17.32 5.44
N GLN A 37 0.75 18.36 5.95
CA GLN A 37 1.61 19.19 5.11
C GLN A 37 2.92 18.47 4.79
N PHE A 38 3.49 18.76 3.61
CA PHE A 38 4.81 18.29 3.22
C PHE A 38 5.87 18.75 4.23
N ASN A 39 6.73 17.82 4.66
CA ASN A 39 7.81 18.10 5.59
C ASN A 39 9.17 17.85 4.93
N SER A 40 9.87 18.94 4.56
CA SER A 40 11.22 18.87 3.98
C SER A 40 12.29 18.36 4.95
N LYS A 41 12.03 18.42 6.27
CA LYS A 41 12.94 17.95 7.34
C LYS A 41 12.60 16.54 7.82
N SER A 42 11.81 15.79 7.06
CA SER A 42 11.49 14.40 7.37
C SER A 42 12.77 13.59 7.55
N LEU A 43 12.95 13.05 8.75
CA LEU A 43 14.08 12.17 9.06
C LEU A 43 13.89 10.80 8.38
N THR A 44 14.99 10.06 8.23
CA THR A 44 14.94 8.68 7.77
C THR A 44 14.06 7.84 8.70
N THR A 45 13.09 7.14 8.12
CA THR A 45 12.18 6.27 8.85
C THR A 45 12.95 5.09 9.44
N THR A 46 12.94 4.98 10.75
CA THR A 46 13.61 3.91 11.51
C THR A 46 12.66 2.86 12.06
N THR A 47 11.35 3.14 12.03
CA THR A 47 10.30 2.26 12.56
C THR A 47 9.15 2.23 11.57
N CYS A 48 8.62 1.05 11.26
CA CYS A 48 7.41 0.94 10.47
C CYS A 48 6.22 1.52 11.23
N SER A 49 5.46 2.35 10.55
CA SER A 49 4.23 2.95 11.06
C SER A 49 3.14 2.88 10.00
N TYR A 50 1.89 3.08 10.39
CA TYR A 50 0.82 3.19 9.40
C TYR A 50 -0.09 4.38 9.71
N MET A 51 -0.68 4.90 8.66
CA MET A 51 -1.74 5.91 8.74
C MET A 51 -2.98 5.39 8.06
N ARG A 52 -4.14 5.69 8.63
CA ARG A 52 -5.43 5.24 8.12
C ARG A 52 -6.16 6.38 7.43
N ILE A 53 -6.77 6.08 6.29
CA ILE A 53 -7.75 6.93 5.63
C ILE A 53 -9.01 6.12 5.35
N ILE A 54 -10.15 6.81 5.33
CA ILE A 54 -11.42 6.23 4.88
C ILE A 54 -11.63 6.64 3.43
N MET A 55 -11.89 5.66 2.57
CA MET A 55 -12.23 5.90 1.17
C MET A 55 -13.62 5.34 0.87
N LYS A 56 -14.44 6.13 0.16
CA LYS A 56 -15.74 5.66 -0.33
C LYS A 56 -15.61 5.19 -1.78
N ILE A 57 -15.83 3.90 -1.99
CA ILE A 57 -15.73 3.25 -3.31
C ILE A 57 -17.02 2.47 -3.54
N ASN A 58 -17.69 2.71 -4.68
CA ASN A 58 -18.94 2.04 -5.05
C ASN A 58 -20.03 2.11 -3.94
N ASN A 59 -20.15 3.26 -3.28
CA ASN A 59 -21.02 3.52 -2.13
C ASN A 59 -20.71 2.74 -0.84
N GLU A 60 -19.61 1.99 -0.77
CA GLU A 60 -19.12 1.33 0.43
C GLU A 60 -17.88 2.06 0.98
N GLU A 61 -17.71 2.05 2.30
CA GLU A 61 -16.57 2.64 2.97
C GLU A 61 -15.48 1.59 3.25
N TYR A 62 -14.23 1.97 2.99
CA TYR A 62 -13.05 1.13 3.16
C TYR A 62 -12.03 1.82 4.06
N LYS A 63 -11.50 1.08 5.04
CA LYS A 63 -10.33 1.49 5.83
C LYS A 63 -9.08 1.17 5.03
N VAL A 64 -8.43 2.19 4.48
CA VAL A 64 -7.15 2.03 3.77
C VAL A 64 -6.02 2.36 4.73
N ASN A 65 -5.25 1.34 5.10
CA ASN A 65 -4.09 1.46 5.98
C ASN A 65 -2.82 1.59 5.13
N LEU A 66 -2.24 2.79 5.11
CA LEU A 66 -1.00 3.11 4.39
C LEU A 66 0.17 2.85 5.31
N TRP A 67 1.01 1.88 4.98
CA TRP A 67 2.17 1.51 5.77
C TRP A 67 3.43 2.16 5.25
N ASP A 68 4.05 2.98 6.10
CA ASP A 68 5.37 3.55 5.87
C ASP A 68 6.43 2.53 6.24
N THR A 69 7.24 2.13 5.30
CA THR A 69 8.25 1.10 5.50
C THR A 69 9.65 1.68 5.61
N ILE A 70 10.52 0.98 6.33
CA ILE A 70 11.93 1.35 6.44
C ILE A 70 12.59 1.12 5.08
N GLY A 71 13.12 2.20 4.48
CA GLY A 71 13.79 2.13 3.18
C GLY A 71 15.26 1.71 3.24
N GLN A 72 15.77 1.28 4.40
CA GLN A 72 17.16 0.84 4.54
C GLN A 72 17.30 -0.67 4.37
N GLU A 73 18.19 -1.09 3.48
CA GLU A 73 18.51 -2.49 3.20
C GLU A 73 18.97 -3.28 4.44
N LYS A 74 19.52 -2.61 5.44
CA LYS A 74 19.97 -3.23 6.69
C LYS A 74 18.85 -3.87 7.52
N TYR A 75 17.60 -3.46 7.31
CA TYR A 75 16.44 -3.94 8.08
C TYR A 75 15.52 -4.86 7.27
N ARG A 76 15.97 -5.39 6.13
CA ARG A 76 15.16 -6.24 5.23
C ARG A 76 14.53 -7.45 5.92
N SER A 77 15.22 -8.06 6.88
CA SER A 77 14.69 -9.21 7.62
C SER A 77 13.50 -8.85 8.53
N LEU A 78 13.52 -7.65 9.11
CA LEU A 78 12.45 -7.16 9.98
C LEU A 78 11.23 -6.68 9.17
N THR A 79 11.45 -6.17 7.95
CA THR A 79 10.39 -5.64 7.09
C THR A 79 9.48 -6.73 6.52
N LYS A 80 9.93 -7.98 6.41
CA LYS A 80 9.11 -9.10 5.90
C LYS A 80 7.80 -9.29 6.67
N ILE A 81 7.84 -9.13 8.00
CA ILE A 81 6.64 -9.24 8.85
C ILE A 81 5.61 -8.15 8.51
N PHE A 82 6.09 -6.94 8.18
CA PHE A 82 5.22 -5.82 7.84
C PHE A 82 4.62 -5.90 6.44
N PHE A 83 5.18 -6.72 5.54
CA PHE A 83 4.64 -6.92 4.20
C PHE A 83 3.47 -7.90 4.15
N LYS A 84 3.41 -8.82 5.12
CA LYS A 84 2.37 -9.84 5.17
C LYS A 84 0.96 -9.25 5.07
N ASP A 85 0.09 -9.96 4.35
CA ASP A 85 -1.33 -9.60 4.13
C ASP A 85 -1.55 -8.28 3.36
N SER A 86 -0.51 -7.70 2.75
CA SER A 86 -0.65 -6.52 1.91
C SER A 86 -1.44 -6.84 0.64
N LYS A 87 -2.35 -5.95 0.30
CA LYS A 87 -3.24 -6.09 -0.87
C LYS A 87 -2.76 -5.25 -2.04
N ILE A 88 -2.09 -4.15 -1.74
CA ILE A 88 -1.54 -3.22 -2.73
C ILE A 88 -0.10 -2.90 -2.33
N VAL A 89 0.79 -2.89 -3.32
CA VAL A 89 2.19 -2.51 -3.15
C VAL A 89 2.51 -1.35 -4.07
N LEU A 90 3.03 -0.26 -3.49
CA LEU A 90 3.51 0.91 -4.22
C LEU A 90 5.03 0.94 -4.18
N TYR A 91 5.67 0.74 -5.35
CA TYR A 91 7.11 0.87 -5.54
C TYR A 91 7.47 2.32 -5.77
N VAL A 92 8.21 2.94 -4.84
CA VAL A 92 8.51 4.38 -4.85
C VAL A 92 9.98 4.61 -5.14
N TYR A 93 10.28 5.42 -6.16
CA TYR A 93 11.62 5.89 -6.46
C TYR A 93 11.66 7.42 -6.52
N ASP A 94 12.87 7.97 -6.40
CA ASP A 94 13.16 9.38 -6.55
C ASP A 94 13.69 9.62 -7.97
N ILE A 95 13.03 10.46 -8.75
CA ILE A 95 13.43 10.75 -10.15
C ILE A 95 14.83 11.31 -10.27
N THR A 96 15.33 11.94 -9.21
CA THR A 96 16.68 12.52 -9.15
C THR A 96 17.77 11.50 -8.76
N ASN A 97 17.37 10.26 -8.47
CA ASN A 97 18.27 9.21 -8.01
C ASN A 97 18.08 7.91 -8.80
N ARG A 98 18.90 7.72 -9.84
CA ARG A 98 18.91 6.52 -10.69
C ARG A 98 18.99 5.23 -9.89
N LYS A 99 19.82 5.18 -8.83
CA LYS A 99 19.98 3.99 -8.01
C LYS A 99 18.68 3.57 -7.32
N SER A 100 17.87 4.54 -6.90
CA SER A 100 16.57 4.25 -6.27
C SER A 100 15.56 3.61 -7.25
N PHE A 101 15.66 3.93 -8.53
CA PHE A 101 14.87 3.30 -9.58
C PHE A 101 15.37 1.88 -9.89
N GLU A 102 16.67 1.69 -10.04
CA GLU A 102 17.28 0.38 -10.27
C GLU A 102 17.03 -0.58 -9.09
N ALA A 103 16.95 -0.06 -7.87
CA ALA A 103 16.65 -0.83 -6.67
C ALA A 103 15.21 -1.40 -6.64
N LEU A 104 14.27 -0.87 -7.46
CA LEU A 104 12.89 -1.36 -7.51
C LEU A 104 12.81 -2.84 -7.83
N GLU A 105 13.69 -3.34 -8.70
CA GLU A 105 13.72 -4.75 -9.05
C GLU A 105 14.11 -5.64 -7.85
N ASN A 106 15.02 -5.15 -6.99
CA ASN A 106 15.36 -5.86 -5.75
C ASN A 106 14.19 -5.85 -4.76
N TRP A 107 13.49 -4.70 -4.64
CA TRP A 107 12.28 -4.61 -3.81
C TRP A 107 11.19 -5.56 -4.31
N ARG A 108 11.00 -5.65 -5.64
CA ARG A 108 10.04 -6.56 -6.26
C ARG A 108 10.32 -8.02 -5.90
N LYS A 109 11.59 -8.45 -5.96
CA LYS A 109 12.01 -9.80 -5.54
C LYS A 109 11.71 -10.05 -4.07
N ILE A 110 12.04 -9.11 -3.17
CA ILE A 110 11.77 -9.25 -1.74
C ILE A 110 10.26 -9.38 -1.46
N ILE A 111 9.44 -8.59 -2.16
CA ILE A 111 7.98 -8.63 -2.02
C ILE A 111 7.45 -9.97 -2.54
N ALA A 112 7.90 -10.44 -3.70
CA ALA A 112 7.52 -11.73 -4.26
C ALA A 112 7.87 -12.90 -3.33
N ASP A 113 9.02 -12.86 -2.67
CA ASP A 113 9.43 -13.89 -1.69
C ASP A 113 8.50 -13.94 -0.47
N VAL A 114 7.84 -12.83 -0.11
CA VAL A 114 7.00 -12.76 1.09
C VAL A 114 5.52 -12.98 0.78
N LEU A 115 5.04 -12.39 -0.30
CA LEU A 115 3.63 -12.34 -0.65
C LEU A 115 3.25 -13.33 -1.75
N GLY A 116 4.24 -13.86 -2.50
CA GLY A 116 3.96 -14.53 -3.77
C GLY A 116 3.42 -13.52 -4.79
N ASP A 117 2.28 -13.84 -5.38
CA ASP A 117 1.62 -12.93 -6.31
C ASP A 117 0.94 -11.78 -5.57
N VAL A 118 1.35 -10.56 -5.88
CA VAL A 118 0.72 -9.33 -5.37
C VAL A 118 -0.43 -8.94 -6.29
N PRO A 119 -1.66 -8.85 -5.79
CA PRO A 119 -2.82 -8.67 -6.65
C PRO A 119 -2.89 -7.30 -7.33
N THR A 120 -2.30 -6.27 -6.74
CA THR A 120 -2.33 -4.91 -7.29
C THR A 120 -1.04 -4.17 -6.95
N ILE A 121 -0.38 -3.67 -7.98
CA ILE A 121 0.89 -2.97 -7.86
C ILE A 121 0.85 -1.61 -8.55
N GLY A 122 1.57 -0.65 -7.95
CA GLY A 122 1.79 0.67 -8.53
C GLY A 122 3.26 1.06 -8.48
N VAL A 123 3.70 1.86 -9.44
CA VAL A 123 5.03 2.48 -9.50
C VAL A 123 4.87 3.99 -9.38
N VAL A 124 5.62 4.61 -8.48
CA VAL A 124 5.54 6.03 -8.14
C VAL A 124 6.90 6.68 -8.37
N GLY A 125 7.03 7.48 -9.42
CA GLY A 125 8.15 8.38 -9.64
C GLY A 125 7.91 9.67 -8.86
N ASN A 126 8.57 9.82 -7.71
CA ASN A 126 8.37 10.95 -6.81
C ASN A 126 9.41 12.06 -7.02
N LYS A 127 9.12 13.24 -6.52
CA LYS A 127 9.92 14.47 -6.57
C LYS A 127 10.03 15.07 -7.98
N CYS A 128 8.97 14.98 -8.79
CA CYS A 128 8.94 15.55 -10.13
C CYS A 128 9.10 17.09 -10.13
N ASP A 129 8.94 17.75 -8.98
CA ASP A 129 9.29 19.17 -8.79
C ASP A 129 10.79 19.46 -9.00
N LEU A 130 11.65 18.44 -8.90
CA LEU A 130 13.09 18.53 -9.10
C LEU A 130 13.51 18.11 -10.53
N TYR A 131 12.68 18.38 -11.53
CA TYR A 131 12.86 17.97 -12.93
C TYR A 131 14.20 18.39 -13.55
N LEU A 132 14.80 19.49 -13.08
CA LEU A 132 16.14 19.93 -13.54
C LEU A 132 17.27 18.98 -13.09
N GLN A 133 17.03 18.14 -12.09
CA GLN A 133 17.96 17.14 -11.57
C GLN A 133 17.54 15.71 -11.96
N GLU A 134 16.56 15.58 -12.85
CA GLU A 134 16.02 14.30 -13.26
C GLU A 134 17.09 13.37 -13.85
N GLN A 135 17.16 12.16 -13.32
CA GLN A 135 18.02 11.07 -13.81
C GLN A 135 17.20 9.91 -14.39
N VAL A 136 15.90 9.84 -14.06
CA VAL A 136 14.96 8.84 -14.57
C VAL A 136 13.77 9.55 -15.17
N LYS A 137 13.64 9.48 -16.49
CA LYS A 137 12.56 10.15 -17.22
C LYS A 137 11.22 9.46 -16.99
N GLU A 138 10.14 10.23 -17.07
CA GLU A 138 8.76 9.74 -16.88
C GLU A 138 8.46 8.53 -17.77
N ASN A 139 8.85 8.57 -19.06
CA ASN A 139 8.60 7.46 -19.99
C ASN A 139 9.34 6.17 -19.62
N GLU A 140 10.49 6.26 -18.94
CA GLU A 140 11.24 5.10 -18.45
C GLU A 140 10.54 4.45 -17.25
N GLY A 141 10.09 5.27 -16.30
CA GLY A 141 9.29 4.80 -15.18
C GLY A 141 7.97 4.17 -15.61
N LYS A 142 7.30 4.80 -16.59
CA LYS A 142 6.07 4.26 -17.18
C LYS A 142 6.31 2.92 -17.87
N LYS A 143 7.36 2.81 -18.69
CA LYS A 143 7.72 1.56 -19.36
C LYS A 143 7.97 0.45 -18.34
N TYR A 144 8.73 0.72 -17.29
CA TYR A 144 8.96 -0.26 -16.23
C TYR A 144 7.65 -0.71 -15.58
N ALA A 145 6.74 0.23 -15.30
CA ALA A 145 5.43 -0.10 -14.74
C ALA A 145 4.61 -0.98 -15.68
N ASP A 146 4.59 -0.65 -16.98
CA ASP A 146 3.89 -1.44 -18.02
C ASP A 146 4.47 -2.86 -18.11
N ASP A 147 5.80 -3.00 -18.08
CA ASP A 147 6.51 -4.29 -18.14
C ASP A 147 6.16 -5.23 -16.96
N ILE A 148 5.83 -4.67 -15.79
CA ILE A 148 5.44 -5.46 -14.60
C ILE A 148 3.93 -5.48 -14.35
N GLY A 149 3.12 -4.93 -15.25
CA GLY A 149 1.67 -4.86 -15.11
C GLY A 149 1.17 -3.95 -13.98
N ALA A 150 1.92 -2.89 -13.67
CA ALA A 150 1.64 -1.94 -12.60
C ALA A 150 0.97 -0.66 -13.14
N LYS A 151 0.16 0.00 -12.29
CA LYS A 151 -0.21 1.41 -12.53
C LYS A 151 1.00 2.32 -12.30
N PHE A 152 1.05 3.42 -13.02
CA PHE A 152 2.13 4.40 -12.91
C PHE A 152 1.64 5.80 -12.57
N ILE A 153 2.40 6.49 -11.73
CA ILE A 153 2.26 7.93 -11.50
C ILE A 153 3.64 8.60 -11.42
N TYR A 154 3.74 9.77 -12.03
CA TYR A 154 4.86 10.70 -11.91
C TYR A 154 4.37 11.90 -11.12
N THR A 155 4.88 12.13 -9.90
CA THR A 155 4.28 13.03 -8.92
C THR A 155 5.30 13.71 -8.00
N SER A 156 4.84 14.64 -7.20
CA SER A 156 5.62 15.28 -6.14
C SER A 156 4.80 15.34 -4.86
N ALA A 157 5.30 14.71 -3.80
CA ALA A 157 4.72 14.87 -2.47
C ALA A 157 4.69 16.35 -2.02
N LYS A 158 5.57 17.19 -2.55
CA LYS A 158 5.68 18.61 -2.22
C LYS A 158 4.64 19.48 -2.93
N LEU A 159 4.42 19.24 -4.23
CA LEU A 159 3.61 20.11 -5.07
C LEU A 159 2.32 19.48 -5.58
N ASP A 160 2.21 18.16 -5.56
CA ASP A 160 1.17 17.44 -6.29
C ASP A 160 0.47 16.37 -5.43
N ALA A 161 0.16 16.73 -4.18
CA ALA A 161 -0.52 15.87 -3.23
C ALA A 161 -1.89 15.38 -3.72
N ILE A 162 -2.60 16.21 -4.49
CA ILE A 162 -3.94 15.90 -5.00
C ILE A 162 -3.88 14.75 -6.01
N ASN A 163 -2.94 14.77 -6.96
CA ASN A 163 -2.80 13.73 -7.96
C ASN A 163 -2.36 12.40 -7.32
N PHE A 164 -1.45 12.44 -6.32
CA PHE A 164 -1.09 11.22 -5.61
C PHE A 164 -2.28 10.62 -4.85
N LYS A 165 -3.10 11.45 -4.19
CA LYS A 165 -4.32 10.99 -3.53
C LYS A 165 -5.30 10.36 -4.51
N LYS A 166 -5.52 10.99 -5.68
CA LYS A 166 -6.36 10.46 -6.74
C LYS A 166 -5.83 9.13 -7.29
N PHE A 167 -4.52 9.03 -7.53
CA PHE A 167 -3.88 7.77 -7.93
C PHE A 167 -4.11 6.66 -6.89
N LEU A 168 -4.00 6.99 -5.60
CA LEU A 168 -4.26 6.05 -4.53
C LEU A 168 -5.71 5.59 -4.50
N GLU A 169 -6.67 6.50 -4.72
CA GLU A 169 -8.09 6.16 -4.85
C GLU A 169 -8.35 5.24 -6.04
N ASP A 170 -7.75 5.54 -7.19
CA ASP A 170 -7.90 4.74 -8.41
C ASP A 170 -7.32 3.33 -8.27
N ILE A 171 -6.16 3.17 -7.62
CA ILE A 171 -5.54 1.84 -7.45
C ILE A 171 -6.30 1.00 -6.42
N VAL A 172 -6.83 1.63 -5.35
CA VAL A 172 -7.67 0.96 -4.37
C VAL A 172 -9.00 0.54 -5.00
N LYS A 173 -9.60 1.39 -5.85
CA LYS A 173 -10.82 1.07 -6.60
C LYS A 173 -10.62 -0.13 -7.53
N ASP A 174 -9.49 -0.19 -8.24
CA ASP A 174 -9.17 -1.34 -9.10
C ASP A 174 -9.06 -2.63 -8.29
N TYR A 175 -8.38 -2.56 -7.13
CA TYR A 175 -8.30 -3.71 -6.23
C TYR A 175 -9.69 -4.18 -5.80
N VAL A 176 -10.54 -3.26 -5.35
CA VAL A 176 -11.92 -3.57 -4.90
C VAL A 176 -12.74 -4.18 -6.04
N ASN A 177 -12.66 -3.60 -7.24
CA ASN A 177 -13.41 -4.10 -8.40
C ASN A 177 -12.97 -5.49 -8.85
N LYS A 178 -11.66 -5.80 -8.75
CA LYS A 178 -11.09 -7.06 -9.23
C LYS A 178 -11.27 -8.21 -8.25
N PHE A 179 -11.14 -7.94 -6.95
CA PHE A 179 -11.08 -9.01 -5.94
C PHE A 179 -12.29 -9.03 -5.02
N GLY A 180 -13.10 -7.98 -4.99
CA GLY A 180 -14.11 -7.78 -3.97
C GLY A 180 -13.50 -7.76 -2.56
N VAL A 181 -14.15 -7.21 -1.58
CA VAL A 181 -13.77 -7.47 -0.20
C VAL A 181 -14.79 -8.46 0.34
N THR A 182 -14.35 -9.69 0.58
CA THR A 182 -15.18 -10.69 1.25
C THR A 182 -15.58 -10.11 2.60
N LYS A 183 -16.87 -9.77 2.75
CA LYS A 183 -17.41 -9.39 4.05
C LYS A 183 -17.06 -10.52 5.02
N ASN A 184 -16.51 -10.20 6.17
CA ASN A 184 -16.21 -11.15 7.27
C ASN A 184 -17.42 -11.96 7.75
N SER A 185 -18.60 -11.86 7.09
CA SER A 185 -19.80 -12.66 7.30
C SER A 185 -19.61 -14.15 7.01
N ASP A 186 -18.68 -14.51 6.09
CA ASP A 186 -18.53 -15.92 5.69
C ASP A 186 -17.73 -16.77 6.70
N ILE A 187 -16.97 -16.13 7.59
CA ILE A 187 -16.24 -16.85 8.65
C ILE A 187 -17.18 -17.32 9.78
N LYS A 188 -18.31 -16.64 10.02
CA LYS A 188 -19.29 -17.05 11.04
C LYS A 188 -20.13 -18.26 10.60
N ILE A 189 -20.37 -18.43 9.31
CA ILE A 189 -21.19 -19.53 8.79
C ILE A 189 -20.45 -20.86 8.88
N ASN A 190 -19.14 -20.88 8.65
CA ASN A 190 -18.34 -22.11 8.75
C ASN A 190 -18.12 -22.59 10.19
N LYS A 191 -18.10 -21.67 11.18
CA LYS A 191 -18.03 -22.08 12.59
C LYS A 191 -19.32 -22.71 13.10
N LYS A 192 -20.50 -22.31 12.60
CA LYS A 192 -21.78 -22.93 12.95
C LYS A 192 -21.92 -24.34 12.38
N LYS A 193 -21.48 -24.57 11.13
CA LYS A 193 -21.52 -25.91 10.50
C LYS A 193 -20.56 -26.93 11.13
N ILE A 194 -19.48 -26.45 11.77
CA ILE A 194 -18.51 -27.34 12.46
C ILE A 194 -19.03 -27.75 13.84
N ASN A 195 -19.80 -26.88 14.53
CA ASN A 195 -20.34 -27.19 15.84
C ASN A 195 -21.57 -28.11 15.77
N ASP A 196 -22.37 -28.04 14.71
CA ASP A 196 -23.54 -28.95 14.54
C ASP A 196 -23.10 -30.38 14.23
N LYS A 197 -21.94 -30.58 13.52
CA LYS A 197 -21.38 -31.94 13.29
C LYS A 197 -20.72 -32.58 14.51
N LYS A 198 -20.51 -31.85 15.62
CA LYS A 198 -19.99 -32.42 16.89
C LYS A 198 -21.08 -32.83 17.87
N LYS A 199 -22.35 -32.46 17.64
CA LYS A 199 -23.45 -32.86 18.50
C LYS A 199 -24.03 -34.25 18.16
N ASP A 200 -23.84 -34.75 16.94
CA ASP A 200 -24.39 -36.03 16.49
C ASP A 200 -23.50 -37.25 16.74
N ARG A 201 -22.43 -37.10 17.54
CA ARG A 201 -21.54 -38.23 17.90
C ARG A 201 -21.48 -38.46 19.42
N LYS A 202 -22.60 -38.46 20.06
CA LYS A 202 -22.73 -39.02 21.41
C LYS A 202 -24.08 -39.71 21.53
N CYS A 203 -24.12 -40.93 21.09
CA CYS A 203 -24.96 -42.01 21.59
C CYS A 203 -24.56 -43.33 20.88
N CYS A 204 -23.91 -44.14 21.57
CA CYS A 204 -23.91 -45.59 21.74
C CYS A 204 -22.57 -46.04 22.30
#